data_92be48f5ad5c047e0f6949a5e26580cf
#
_entry.id   92be48f5ad5c047e0f6949a5e26580cf
#
_cell.length_a   1.000
_cell.length_b   1.000
_cell.length_c   1.000
_cell.angle_alpha   90.00
_cell.angle_beta   90.00
_cell.angle_gamma   90.00
#
_symmetry.space_group_name_H-M   'P 1'
#
loop_
_entity.id
_entity.type
_entity.pdbx_description
1 polymer ?
#
loop_
_entity_poly.entity_id
_entity_poly.type
_entity_poly.pdbx_seq_one_letter_code
_entity_poly.pdbx_strand_id
1 'polypeptide(L)'
;MGDNHHLYRHIRKSLMQIYPKQLTGRQAQHMNTLSGMVSGIVRSGKSHMRAMSKTAPDRRSKVESRSKRFTRFTQNEAVDSTTYFMPFLTPLLIGLAQSGPLVLAIDGSEVGRNCLALVISVIYKKRALPLVWVVVQGSKGHFPEETHVQLVQAVKPCIPDGAAVIFLGDGEFDGIGLQAEIDQNDWQYVCRTACNRLLNDDGDEFSLQEIYLQPGDCLAIPEVDFTQAN
;
A
#
# COMPACT_ATOMS: atom_id res chain seq x y z
N MET A 1 13.44 15.75 -29.80
CA MET A 1 12.70 14.51 -30.18
C MET A 1 13.27 13.21 -29.59
N GLY A 2 14.48 13.20 -29.05
CA GLY A 2 15.14 12.03 -28.45
C GLY A 2 14.70 11.64 -27.02
N ASP A 3 14.00 12.50 -26.34
CA ASP A 3 13.74 12.48 -24.88
C ASP A 3 12.88 11.30 -24.38
N ASN A 4 11.81 10.92 -25.12
CA ASN A 4 10.91 9.84 -24.71
C ASN A 4 11.57 8.45 -24.77
N HIS A 5 12.46 8.21 -25.72
CA HIS A 5 13.20 6.95 -25.81
C HIS A 5 14.28 6.85 -24.74
N HIS A 6 14.92 7.97 -24.41
CA HIS A 6 15.90 8.02 -23.32
C HIS A 6 15.23 7.72 -21.98
N LEU A 7 14.12 8.41 -21.67
CA LEU A 7 13.33 8.17 -20.45
C LEU A 7 12.87 6.70 -20.34
N TYR A 8 12.30 6.16 -21.40
CA TYR A 8 11.90 4.75 -21.44
C TYR A 8 13.06 3.79 -21.17
N ARG A 9 14.20 4.00 -21.83
CA ARG A 9 15.37 3.15 -21.63
C ARG A 9 15.88 3.23 -20.20
N HIS A 10 15.88 4.42 -19.62
CA HIS A 10 16.30 4.61 -18.25
C HIS A 10 15.34 3.89 -17.26
N ILE A 11 14.04 4.13 -17.39
CA ILE A 11 13.02 3.45 -16.57
C ILE A 11 13.16 1.93 -16.73
N ARG A 12 13.20 1.44 -17.96
CA ARG A 12 13.32 0.00 -18.22
C ARG A 12 14.60 -0.59 -17.60
N LYS A 13 15.73 0.09 -17.73
CA LYS A 13 16.99 -0.35 -17.14
C LYS A 13 16.88 -0.41 -15.62
N SER A 14 16.34 0.62 -14.97
CA SER A 14 16.17 0.66 -13.54
C SER A 14 15.23 -0.45 -13.04
N LEU A 15 14.09 -0.67 -13.70
CA LEU A 15 13.18 -1.76 -13.34
C LEU A 15 13.83 -3.14 -13.48
N MET A 16 14.60 -3.35 -14.57
CA MET A 16 15.29 -4.62 -14.80
C MET A 16 16.46 -4.86 -13.84
N GLN A 17 17.10 -3.82 -13.31
CA GLN A 17 18.16 -3.95 -12.30
C GLN A 17 17.63 -4.35 -10.92
N ILE A 18 16.42 -3.90 -10.58
CA ILE A 18 15.78 -4.21 -9.30
C ILE A 18 15.19 -5.62 -9.34
N TYR A 19 14.77 -6.09 -10.50
CA TYR A 19 14.11 -7.37 -10.61
C TYR A 19 15.09 -8.54 -10.33
N PRO A 20 14.75 -9.47 -9.44
CA PRO A 20 15.72 -10.44 -8.89
C PRO A 20 16.17 -11.52 -9.86
N LYS A 21 15.52 -11.65 -11.03
CA LYS A 21 15.80 -12.67 -12.03
C LYS A 21 15.90 -12.08 -13.43
N GLN A 22 16.73 -12.68 -14.28
CA GLN A 22 16.72 -12.34 -15.69
C GLN A 22 15.38 -12.76 -16.31
N LEU A 23 14.63 -11.77 -16.79
CA LEU A 23 13.34 -11.98 -17.41
C LEU A 23 13.46 -12.45 -18.85
N THR A 24 12.73 -13.48 -19.21
CA THR A 24 12.70 -14.06 -20.56
C THR A 24 11.26 -14.19 -21.06
N GLY A 25 11.11 -14.40 -22.38
CA GLY A 25 9.83 -14.69 -22.99
C GLY A 25 8.72 -13.69 -22.65
N ARG A 26 7.60 -14.18 -22.16
CA ARG A 26 6.40 -13.40 -21.86
C ARG A 26 6.63 -12.37 -20.73
N GLN A 27 7.39 -12.74 -19.70
CA GLN A 27 7.69 -11.82 -18.60
C GLN A 27 8.50 -10.60 -19.07
N ALA A 28 9.48 -10.80 -19.95
CA ALA A 28 10.23 -9.69 -20.55
C ALA A 28 9.32 -8.77 -21.40
N GLN A 29 8.34 -9.33 -22.10
CA GLN A 29 7.34 -8.55 -22.86
C GLN A 29 6.42 -7.74 -21.91
N HIS A 30 5.98 -8.33 -20.81
CA HIS A 30 5.20 -7.64 -19.78
C HIS A 30 6.01 -6.49 -19.17
N MET A 31 7.27 -6.71 -18.80
CA MET A 31 8.14 -5.66 -18.26
C MET A 31 8.38 -4.53 -19.27
N ASN A 32 8.51 -4.84 -20.56
CA ASN A 32 8.59 -3.81 -21.61
C ASN A 32 7.30 -2.99 -21.68
N THR A 33 6.14 -3.63 -21.52
CA THR A 33 4.85 -2.96 -21.53
C THR A 33 4.69 -2.08 -20.30
N LEU A 34 5.01 -2.60 -19.11
CA LEU A 34 5.01 -1.85 -17.84
C LEU A 34 5.94 -0.62 -17.93
N SER A 35 7.18 -0.80 -18.42
CA SER A 35 8.13 0.30 -18.64
C SER A 35 7.56 1.37 -19.58
N GLY A 36 6.84 0.94 -20.62
CA GLY A 36 6.14 1.83 -21.56
C GLY A 36 5.01 2.61 -20.89
N MET A 37 4.23 1.97 -20.03
CA MET A 37 3.17 2.61 -19.25
C MET A 37 3.74 3.62 -18.27
N VAL A 38 4.74 3.24 -17.48
CA VAL A 38 5.40 4.13 -16.51
C VAL A 38 5.99 5.35 -17.20
N SER A 39 6.73 5.17 -18.32
CA SER A 39 7.26 6.29 -19.07
C SER A 39 6.16 7.19 -19.64
N GLY A 40 5.05 6.61 -20.05
CA GLY A 40 3.86 7.33 -20.52
C GLY A 40 3.21 8.16 -19.40
N ILE A 41 3.10 7.63 -18.19
CA ILE A 41 2.61 8.36 -17.01
C ILE A 41 3.53 9.53 -16.66
N VAL A 42 4.82 9.26 -16.52
CA VAL A 42 5.82 10.29 -16.17
C VAL A 42 5.79 11.45 -17.18
N ARG A 43 5.66 11.13 -18.47
CA ARG A 43 5.66 12.16 -19.54
C ARG A 43 4.35 12.91 -19.65
N SER A 44 3.20 12.24 -19.45
CA SER A 44 1.88 12.87 -19.59
C SER A 44 1.37 13.53 -18.31
N GLY A 45 1.92 13.16 -17.14
CA GLY A 45 1.37 13.49 -15.83
C GLY A 45 -0.02 12.85 -15.56
N LYS A 46 -0.41 11.83 -16.35
CA LYS A 46 -1.74 11.23 -16.29
C LYS A 46 -1.66 9.72 -16.40
N SER A 47 -2.48 9.01 -15.62
CA SER A 47 -2.52 7.54 -15.56
C SER A 47 -3.57 6.89 -16.49
N HIS A 48 -4.40 7.64 -17.20
CA HIS A 48 -5.38 7.02 -18.08
C HIS A 48 -4.78 6.53 -19.41
N MET A 49 -5.29 5.42 -19.94
CA MET A 49 -4.73 4.67 -21.07
C MET A 49 -4.37 5.50 -22.29
N ARG A 50 -5.27 6.42 -22.72
CA ARG A 50 -5.05 7.23 -23.91
C ARG A 50 -3.91 8.24 -23.74
N ALA A 51 -3.77 8.86 -22.54
CA ALA A 51 -2.69 9.81 -22.30
C ALA A 51 -1.33 9.10 -22.25
N MET A 52 -1.24 7.99 -21.51
CA MET A 52 -0.04 7.15 -21.50
C MET A 52 0.37 6.71 -22.91
N SER A 53 -0.60 6.27 -23.70
CA SER A 53 -0.36 5.77 -25.05
C SER A 53 0.11 6.84 -26.03
N LYS A 54 -0.35 8.10 -25.88
CA LYS A 54 0.11 9.22 -26.73
C LYS A 54 1.59 9.54 -26.52
N THR A 55 2.06 9.41 -25.26
CA THR A 55 3.41 9.81 -24.86
C THR A 55 4.40 8.64 -24.76
N ALA A 56 3.91 7.40 -24.81
CA ALA A 56 4.77 6.20 -24.83
C ALA A 56 5.76 6.21 -26.03
N PRO A 57 6.96 5.67 -25.84
CA PRO A 57 8.08 5.84 -26.80
C PRO A 57 7.93 5.10 -28.12
N ASP A 58 7.03 4.14 -28.20
CA ASP A 58 6.81 3.33 -29.41
C ASP A 58 6.13 4.18 -30.52
N ARG A 59 6.94 4.64 -31.46
CA ARG A 59 6.46 5.42 -32.61
C ARG A 59 5.99 4.59 -33.81
N ARG A 60 6.32 3.29 -33.82
CA ARG A 60 5.98 2.40 -34.93
C ARG A 60 4.52 1.94 -34.89
N SER A 61 3.92 1.93 -33.71
CA SER A 61 2.51 1.54 -33.54
C SER A 61 1.60 2.77 -33.37
N LYS A 62 0.36 2.66 -33.82
CA LYS A 62 -0.67 3.68 -33.64
C LYS A 62 -1.02 3.82 -32.14
N VAL A 63 -1.51 5.00 -31.73
CA VAL A 63 -1.91 5.28 -30.34
C VAL A 63 -2.95 4.26 -29.85
N GLU A 64 -3.90 3.93 -30.71
CA GLU A 64 -4.97 2.97 -30.43
C GLU A 64 -4.42 1.56 -30.17
N SER A 65 -3.43 1.13 -30.94
CA SER A 65 -2.76 -0.17 -30.76
C SER A 65 -1.98 -0.23 -29.45
N ARG A 66 -1.30 0.87 -29.06
CA ARG A 66 -0.64 0.98 -27.76
C ARG A 66 -1.65 0.97 -26.62
N SER A 67 -2.75 1.70 -26.76
CA SER A 67 -3.83 1.71 -25.76
C SER A 67 -4.40 0.31 -25.54
N LYS A 68 -4.71 -0.42 -26.63
CA LYS A 68 -5.18 -1.82 -26.55
C LYS A 68 -4.14 -2.73 -25.89
N ARG A 69 -2.84 -2.55 -26.17
CA ARG A 69 -1.77 -3.32 -25.50
C ARG A 69 -1.74 -3.06 -24.00
N PHE A 70 -1.84 -1.81 -23.57
CA PHE A 70 -1.86 -1.44 -22.17
C PHE A 70 -3.10 -1.97 -21.46
N THR A 71 -4.28 -1.88 -22.09
CA THR A 71 -5.51 -2.47 -21.56
C THR A 71 -5.39 -3.99 -21.39
N ARG A 72 -4.86 -4.69 -22.40
CA ARG A 72 -4.63 -6.15 -22.29
C ARG A 72 -3.65 -6.50 -21.18
N PHE A 73 -2.65 -5.67 -20.95
CA PHE A 73 -1.69 -5.87 -19.86
C PHE A 73 -2.38 -5.76 -18.49
N THR A 74 -3.21 -4.72 -18.27
CA THR A 74 -3.91 -4.52 -16.99
C THR A 74 -5.07 -5.49 -16.76
N GLN A 75 -5.56 -6.16 -17.79
CA GLN A 75 -6.64 -7.17 -17.72
C GLN A 75 -6.12 -8.61 -17.73
N ASN A 76 -4.80 -8.79 -17.80
CA ASN A 76 -4.21 -10.12 -17.90
C ASN A 76 -3.99 -10.68 -16.49
N GLU A 77 -4.65 -11.77 -16.15
CA GLU A 77 -4.55 -12.47 -14.87
C GLU A 77 -3.11 -12.93 -14.53
N ALA A 78 -2.27 -13.15 -15.54
CA ALA A 78 -0.85 -13.45 -15.34
C ALA A 78 0.00 -12.20 -15.02
N VAL A 79 -0.62 -11.02 -14.91
CA VAL A 79 0.02 -9.78 -14.47
C VAL A 79 -0.49 -9.45 -13.08
N ASP A 80 0.11 -10.06 -12.09
CA ASP A 80 -0.21 -9.91 -10.67
C ASP A 80 0.80 -8.99 -9.96
N SER A 81 0.41 -8.50 -8.79
CA SER A 81 1.24 -7.61 -7.96
C SER A 81 2.47 -8.33 -7.41
N THR A 82 2.38 -9.62 -7.09
CA THR A 82 3.49 -10.40 -6.56
C THR A 82 4.63 -10.48 -7.56
N THR A 83 4.28 -10.67 -8.85
CA THR A 83 5.27 -10.77 -9.93
C THR A 83 5.80 -9.42 -10.40
N TYR A 84 4.94 -8.39 -10.53
CA TYR A 84 5.30 -7.16 -11.24
C TYR A 84 5.35 -5.90 -10.36
N PHE A 85 5.05 -6.00 -9.07
CA PHE A 85 5.08 -4.88 -8.14
C PHE A 85 5.90 -5.18 -6.87
N MET A 86 5.62 -6.28 -6.17
CA MET A 86 6.29 -6.65 -4.92
C MET A 86 7.83 -6.66 -5.01
N PRO A 87 8.48 -7.15 -6.10
CA PRO A 87 9.94 -7.13 -6.19
C PRO A 87 10.58 -5.74 -6.10
N PHE A 88 9.80 -4.68 -6.34
CA PHE A 88 10.27 -3.30 -6.22
C PHE A 88 10.10 -2.74 -4.80
N LEU A 89 9.23 -3.33 -3.98
CA LEU A 89 8.98 -2.88 -2.62
C LEU A 89 10.14 -3.20 -1.69
N THR A 90 10.68 -4.41 -1.76
CA THR A 90 11.75 -4.85 -0.87
C THR A 90 12.97 -3.92 -0.89
N PRO A 91 13.57 -3.56 -2.05
CA PRO A 91 14.67 -2.62 -2.07
C PRO A 91 14.30 -1.22 -1.57
N LEU A 92 13.06 -0.77 -1.82
CA LEU A 92 12.55 0.49 -1.31
C LEU A 92 12.51 0.47 0.22
N LEU A 93 11.89 -0.56 0.80
CA LEU A 93 11.70 -0.67 2.24
C LEU A 93 13.04 -0.88 2.98
N ILE A 94 13.99 -1.65 2.40
CA ILE A 94 15.36 -1.75 2.91
C ILE A 94 16.01 -0.36 2.97
N GLY A 95 15.92 0.42 1.88
CA GLY A 95 16.48 1.77 1.84
C GLY A 95 15.83 2.72 2.86
N LEU A 96 14.53 2.61 3.10
CA LEU A 96 13.82 3.41 4.09
C LEU A 96 14.18 2.99 5.52
N ALA A 97 14.23 1.69 5.81
CA ALA A 97 14.55 1.14 7.13
C ALA A 97 15.95 1.52 7.61
N GLN A 98 16.91 1.76 6.69
CA GLN A 98 18.23 2.27 7.04
C GLN A 98 18.20 3.70 7.61
N SER A 99 17.14 4.46 7.38
CA SER A 99 17.02 5.86 7.80
C SER A 99 16.18 6.03 9.07
N GLY A 100 15.54 4.98 9.55
CA GLY A 100 14.69 5.00 10.74
C GLY A 100 13.53 3.99 10.64
N PRO A 101 12.59 4.02 11.58
CA PRO A 101 11.45 3.12 11.56
C PRO A 101 10.58 3.30 10.30
N LEU A 102 10.06 2.20 9.80
CA LEU A 102 9.06 2.20 8.73
C LEU A 102 7.71 2.62 9.32
N VAL A 103 7.20 3.76 8.91
CA VAL A 103 5.87 4.20 9.31
C VAL A 103 4.88 3.72 8.25
N LEU A 104 4.05 2.75 8.61
CA LEU A 104 2.98 2.22 7.77
C LEU A 104 1.66 2.87 8.16
N ALA A 105 0.78 3.08 7.20
CA ALA A 105 -0.57 3.57 7.47
C ALA A 105 -1.57 2.76 6.66
N ILE A 106 -2.69 2.37 7.31
CA ILE A 106 -3.85 1.76 6.66
C ILE A 106 -4.93 2.83 6.47
N ASP A 107 -5.55 2.84 5.29
CA ASP A 107 -6.62 3.79 4.96
C ASP A 107 -7.60 3.19 3.96
N GLY A 108 -8.88 3.51 4.13
CA GLY A 108 -9.99 3.11 3.27
C GLY A 108 -10.51 4.28 2.44
N SER A 109 -10.58 4.13 1.12
CA SER A 109 -11.00 5.20 0.22
C SER A 109 -11.92 4.73 -0.89
N GLU A 110 -12.88 5.57 -1.30
CA GLU A 110 -13.66 5.35 -2.51
C GLU A 110 -12.80 5.58 -3.76
N VAL A 111 -12.78 4.59 -4.65
CA VAL A 111 -12.01 4.65 -5.90
C VAL A 111 -12.88 4.76 -7.15
N GLY A 112 -14.13 5.10 -6.97
CA GLY A 112 -15.14 5.28 -8.03
C GLY A 112 -15.80 3.98 -8.50
N ARG A 113 -16.87 4.11 -9.30
CA ARG A 113 -17.66 2.99 -9.81
C ARG A 113 -18.20 2.05 -8.72
N ASN A 114 -18.58 2.60 -7.58
CA ASN A 114 -19.00 1.85 -6.38
C ASN A 114 -17.94 0.83 -5.93
N CYS A 115 -16.67 1.19 -5.99
CA CYS A 115 -15.57 0.39 -5.46
C CYS A 115 -14.90 1.12 -4.31
N LEU A 116 -14.50 0.35 -3.30
CA LEU A 116 -13.71 0.78 -2.16
C LEU A 116 -12.33 0.14 -2.26
N ALA A 117 -11.29 0.89 -1.96
CA ALA A 117 -9.94 0.38 -1.80
C ALA A 117 -9.50 0.51 -0.35
N LEU A 118 -9.00 -0.58 0.22
CA LEU A 118 -8.26 -0.57 1.48
C LEU A 118 -6.78 -0.72 1.13
N VAL A 119 -5.95 0.17 1.66
CA VAL A 119 -4.54 0.28 1.25
C VAL A 119 -3.64 0.38 2.47
N ILE A 120 -2.58 -0.43 2.53
CA ILE A 120 -1.45 -0.17 3.42
C ILE A 120 -0.37 0.54 2.61
N SER A 121 0.09 1.67 3.14
CA SER A 121 1.10 2.52 2.52
C SER A 121 2.27 2.75 3.49
N VAL A 122 3.49 2.90 2.97
CA VAL A 122 4.60 3.46 3.77
C VAL A 122 4.63 4.98 3.63
N ILE A 123 4.79 5.67 4.75
CA ILE A 123 4.88 7.13 4.78
C ILE A 123 6.30 7.56 4.47
N TYR A 124 6.47 8.34 3.41
CA TYR A 124 7.76 8.88 3.00
C TYR A 124 7.64 10.35 2.58
N LYS A 125 8.36 11.25 3.25
CA LYS A 125 8.42 12.70 2.95
C LYS A 125 7.04 13.31 2.70
N LYS A 126 6.10 13.12 3.62
CA LYS A 126 4.70 13.61 3.56
C LYS A 126 3.87 12.98 2.42
N ARG A 127 4.24 11.82 1.93
CA ARG A 127 3.47 11.04 0.95
C ARG A 127 3.24 9.63 1.47
N ALA A 128 2.08 9.09 1.17
CA ALA A 128 1.78 7.69 1.35
C ALA A 128 2.12 6.96 0.04
N LEU A 129 3.04 6.00 0.10
CA LEU A 129 3.41 5.16 -1.03
C LEU A 129 2.74 3.80 -0.85
N PRO A 130 1.78 3.41 -1.71
CA PRO A 130 1.05 2.15 -1.57
C PRO A 130 1.99 0.94 -1.61
N LEU A 131 1.78 0.00 -0.69
CA LEU A 131 2.50 -1.27 -0.62
C LEU A 131 1.61 -2.43 -1.04
N VAL A 132 0.46 -2.56 -0.39
CA VAL A 132 -0.55 -3.58 -0.68
C VAL A 132 -1.94 -2.94 -0.63
N TRP A 133 -2.88 -3.52 -1.37
CA TRP A 133 -4.26 -3.06 -1.38
C TRP A 133 -5.23 -4.16 -1.76
N VAL A 134 -6.47 -4.00 -1.33
CA VAL A 134 -7.62 -4.76 -1.82
C VAL A 134 -8.67 -3.78 -2.34
N VAL A 135 -9.35 -4.16 -3.41
CA VAL A 135 -10.46 -3.37 -3.97
C VAL A 135 -11.70 -4.26 -3.96
N VAL A 136 -12.75 -3.78 -3.33
CA VAL A 136 -14.04 -4.46 -3.27
C VAL A 136 -15.14 -3.62 -3.92
N GLN A 137 -16.16 -4.27 -4.45
CA GLN A 137 -17.35 -3.59 -4.93
C GLN A 137 -18.29 -3.35 -3.73
N GLY A 138 -18.73 -2.11 -3.56
CA GLY A 138 -19.63 -1.71 -2.49
C GLY A 138 -19.74 -0.20 -2.36
N SER A 139 -20.70 0.26 -1.57
CA SER A 139 -20.79 1.63 -1.10
C SER A 139 -19.98 1.79 0.19
N LYS A 140 -19.70 3.03 0.57
CA LYS A 140 -18.95 3.36 1.78
C LYS A 140 -19.50 2.59 2.99
N GLY A 141 -18.69 1.76 3.56
CA GLY A 141 -18.98 0.89 4.72
C GLY A 141 -17.67 0.33 5.23
N HIS A 142 -17.68 -0.12 6.47
CA HIS A 142 -16.49 -0.69 7.09
C HIS A 142 -16.07 -1.97 6.38
N PHE A 143 -14.78 -2.11 6.11
CA PHE A 143 -14.22 -3.40 5.74
C PHE A 143 -14.30 -4.35 6.95
N PRO A 144 -14.60 -5.64 6.75
CA PRO A 144 -14.48 -6.61 7.83
C PRO A 144 -13.05 -6.59 8.40
N GLU A 145 -12.92 -6.70 9.72
CA GLU A 145 -11.63 -6.70 10.42
C GLU A 145 -10.67 -7.76 9.86
N GLU A 146 -11.20 -8.91 9.47
CA GLU A 146 -10.43 -9.97 8.82
C GLU A 146 -9.71 -9.48 7.55
N THR A 147 -10.30 -8.55 6.82
CA THR A 147 -9.65 -7.94 5.63
C THR A 147 -8.46 -7.07 6.04
N HIS A 148 -8.54 -6.40 7.19
CA HIS A 148 -7.43 -5.62 7.74
C HIS A 148 -6.26 -6.54 8.09
N VAL A 149 -6.52 -7.63 8.81
CA VAL A 149 -5.54 -8.66 9.18
C VAL A 149 -4.88 -9.27 7.93
N GLN A 150 -5.69 -9.70 6.96
CA GLN A 150 -5.17 -10.26 5.70
C GLN A 150 -4.25 -9.29 4.96
N LEU A 151 -4.55 -8.00 5.00
CA LEU A 151 -3.72 -7.01 4.33
C LEU A 151 -2.38 -6.79 5.06
N VAL A 152 -2.36 -6.86 6.40
CA VAL A 152 -1.13 -6.86 7.20
C VAL A 152 -0.29 -8.10 6.88
N GLN A 153 -0.90 -9.27 6.85
CA GLN A 153 -0.21 -10.53 6.47
C GLN A 153 0.37 -10.46 5.05
N ALA A 154 -0.32 -9.78 4.13
CA ALA A 154 0.17 -9.61 2.76
C ALA A 154 1.36 -8.64 2.66
N VAL A 155 1.48 -7.64 3.51
CA VAL A 155 2.62 -6.70 3.50
C VAL A 155 3.83 -7.22 4.28
N LYS A 156 3.61 -8.05 5.30
CA LYS A 156 4.67 -8.60 6.18
C LYS A 156 5.88 -9.17 5.43
N PRO A 157 5.72 -10.00 4.38
CA PRO A 157 6.86 -10.56 3.65
C PRO A 157 7.73 -9.52 2.93
N CYS A 158 7.25 -8.29 2.78
CA CYS A 158 7.99 -7.20 2.14
C CYS A 158 8.82 -6.40 3.15
N ILE A 159 8.51 -6.51 4.44
CA ILE A 159 9.20 -5.79 5.51
C ILE A 159 10.56 -6.46 5.74
N PRO A 160 11.67 -5.70 5.74
CA PRO A 160 12.99 -6.25 6.02
C PRO A 160 13.08 -6.81 7.43
N ASP A 161 13.79 -7.93 7.59
CA ASP A 161 14.03 -8.54 8.90
C ASP A 161 14.69 -7.54 9.85
N GLY A 162 14.17 -7.44 11.08
CA GLY A 162 14.67 -6.55 12.12
C GLY A 162 14.36 -5.05 11.89
N ALA A 163 13.57 -4.70 10.88
CA ALA A 163 13.14 -3.32 10.71
C ALA A 163 12.11 -2.93 11.78
N ALA A 164 12.35 -1.81 12.46
CA ALA A 164 11.35 -1.23 13.34
C ALA A 164 10.16 -0.71 12.52
N VAL A 165 8.95 -1.06 12.93
CA VAL A 165 7.72 -0.66 12.25
C VAL A 165 6.80 0.06 13.21
N ILE A 166 6.22 1.18 12.78
CA ILE A 166 5.14 1.89 13.44
C ILE A 166 3.93 1.83 12.51
N PHE A 167 2.88 1.14 12.95
CA PHE A 167 1.64 0.99 12.18
C PHE A 167 0.59 2.02 12.64
N LEU A 168 0.04 2.78 11.71
CA LEU A 168 -0.92 3.84 11.97
C LEU A 168 -2.30 3.44 11.45
N GLY A 169 -3.33 3.63 12.28
CA GLY A 169 -4.73 3.49 11.91
C GLY A 169 -5.58 4.67 12.39
N ASP A 170 -6.70 4.92 11.74
CA ASP A 170 -7.74 5.77 12.29
C ASP A 170 -8.77 4.94 13.10
N GLY A 171 -9.87 5.56 13.53
CA GLY A 171 -10.86 4.91 14.38
C GLY A 171 -11.65 3.75 13.73
N GLU A 172 -11.47 3.50 12.44
CA GLU A 172 -12.01 2.32 11.75
C GLU A 172 -11.12 1.07 11.98
N PHE A 173 -9.87 1.28 12.36
CA PHE A 173 -8.87 0.23 12.48
C PHE A 173 -8.50 -0.10 13.94
N ASP A 174 -9.35 0.20 14.90
CA ASP A 174 -9.11 -0.07 16.33
C ASP A 174 -9.55 -1.47 16.77
N GLY A 175 -9.71 -2.42 15.85
CA GLY A 175 -10.14 -3.79 16.13
C GLY A 175 -9.08 -4.63 16.85
N ILE A 176 -9.53 -5.51 17.75
CA ILE A 176 -8.66 -6.37 18.59
C ILE A 176 -7.85 -7.35 17.74
N GLY A 177 -8.45 -7.93 16.69
CA GLY A 177 -7.78 -8.87 15.80
C GLY A 177 -6.66 -8.22 15.03
N LEU A 178 -6.84 -6.96 14.59
CA LEU A 178 -5.78 -6.21 13.93
C LEU A 178 -4.65 -5.87 14.90
N GLN A 179 -4.96 -5.45 16.11
CA GLN A 179 -3.96 -5.16 17.14
C GLN A 179 -3.13 -6.40 17.48
N ALA A 180 -3.78 -7.55 17.66
CA ALA A 180 -3.11 -8.82 17.92
C ALA A 180 -2.17 -9.23 16.77
N GLU A 181 -2.58 -9.03 15.51
CA GLU A 181 -1.73 -9.30 14.35
C GLU A 181 -0.52 -8.36 14.30
N ILE A 182 -0.68 -7.08 14.66
CA ILE A 182 0.40 -6.09 14.73
C ILE A 182 1.40 -6.48 15.83
N ASP A 183 0.90 -6.85 17.02
CA ASP A 183 1.72 -7.26 18.16
C ASP A 183 2.51 -8.55 17.88
N GLN A 184 1.88 -9.56 17.26
CA GLN A 184 2.57 -10.79 16.83
C GLN A 184 3.72 -10.54 15.84
N ASN A 185 3.74 -9.38 15.19
CA ASN A 185 4.81 -8.98 14.27
C ASN A 185 5.90 -8.13 14.96
N ASP A 186 5.83 -7.91 16.28
CA ASP A 186 6.69 -6.96 17.02
C ASP A 186 6.62 -5.53 16.45
N TRP A 187 5.46 -5.11 15.95
CA TRP A 187 5.26 -3.77 15.42
C TRP A 187 4.59 -2.89 16.47
N GLN A 188 5.01 -1.62 16.50
CA GLN A 188 4.30 -0.62 17.31
C GLN A 188 3.00 -0.23 16.60
N TYR A 189 1.94 -0.07 17.37
CA TYR A 189 0.64 0.36 16.87
C TYR A 189 0.25 1.72 17.44
N VAL A 190 -0.20 2.62 16.56
CA VAL A 190 -0.76 3.93 16.92
C VAL A 190 -2.08 4.09 16.20
N CYS A 191 -3.17 4.08 16.95
CA CYS A 191 -4.52 4.17 16.42
C CYS A 191 -5.30 5.29 17.10
N ARG A 192 -6.07 6.00 16.31
CA ARG A 192 -7.13 6.83 16.86
C ARG A 192 -8.30 5.93 17.22
N THR A 193 -8.72 5.94 18.47
CA THR A 193 -9.84 5.12 18.92
C THR A 193 -11.02 5.96 19.41
N ALA A 194 -12.20 5.38 19.46
CA ALA A 194 -13.42 6.03 19.93
C ALA A 194 -13.42 6.13 21.46
N CYS A 195 -13.89 7.25 22.01
CA CYS A 195 -13.89 7.48 23.44
C CYS A 195 -14.78 6.51 24.24
N ASN A 196 -15.72 5.83 23.58
CA ASN A 196 -16.61 4.83 24.21
C ASN A 196 -16.02 3.40 24.19
N ARG A 197 -14.76 3.22 23.79
CA ARG A 197 -14.09 1.92 23.91
C ARG A 197 -13.89 1.57 25.36
N LEU A 198 -14.15 0.29 25.68
CA LEU A 198 -13.95 -0.26 26.99
C LEU A 198 -12.53 -0.81 27.13
N LEU A 199 -11.94 -0.55 28.25
CA LEU A 199 -10.66 -1.07 28.69
C LEU A 199 -10.89 -1.95 29.91
N ASN A 200 -10.08 -2.98 30.08
CA ASN A 200 -10.09 -3.81 31.27
C ASN A 200 -8.70 -3.77 31.93
N ASP A 201 -8.67 -3.41 33.20
CA ASP A 201 -7.49 -3.40 34.06
C ASP A 201 -7.78 -4.34 35.26
N ASP A 202 -7.23 -5.56 35.20
CA ASP A 202 -7.38 -6.60 36.22
C ASP A 202 -8.86 -6.89 36.65
N GLY A 203 -9.81 -6.75 35.73
CA GLY A 203 -11.23 -7.00 35.96
C GLY A 203 -12.08 -5.74 36.19
N ASP A 204 -11.46 -4.59 36.30
CA ASP A 204 -12.17 -3.31 36.32
C ASP A 204 -12.34 -2.78 34.89
N GLU A 205 -13.60 -2.75 34.44
CA GLU A 205 -13.93 -2.20 33.12
C GLU A 205 -14.23 -0.71 33.22
N PHE A 206 -13.60 0.09 32.35
CA PHE A 206 -13.85 1.51 32.19
C PHE A 206 -13.78 1.95 30.75
N SER A 207 -14.40 3.05 30.41
CA SER A 207 -14.34 3.61 29.05
C SER A 207 -13.28 4.71 28.95
N LEU A 208 -12.73 4.90 27.77
CA LEU A 208 -11.78 6.00 27.52
C LEU A 208 -12.36 7.39 27.84
N GLN A 209 -13.69 7.57 27.75
CA GLN A 209 -14.32 8.85 28.11
C GLN A 209 -14.31 9.13 29.63
N GLU A 210 -14.09 8.12 30.46
CA GLU A 210 -13.97 8.27 31.94
C GLU A 210 -12.55 8.77 32.31
N ILE A 211 -11.61 8.72 31.38
CA ILE A 211 -10.28 9.29 31.53
C ILE A 211 -10.32 10.75 31.07
N TYR A 212 -10.32 11.69 32.02
CA TYR A 212 -10.33 13.11 31.72
C TYR A 212 -8.94 13.60 31.30
N LEU A 213 -8.66 13.55 29.99
CA LEU A 213 -7.44 14.14 29.41
C LEU A 213 -7.74 15.51 28.82
N GLN A 214 -6.87 16.47 29.10
CA GLN A 214 -6.87 17.77 28.42
C GLN A 214 -6.01 17.73 27.14
N PRO A 215 -6.26 18.62 26.17
CA PRO A 215 -5.42 18.71 24.98
C PRO A 215 -3.94 18.89 25.35
N GLY A 216 -3.12 17.92 24.97
CA GLY A 216 -1.68 17.88 25.27
C GLY A 216 -1.27 16.96 26.41
N ASP A 217 -2.23 16.43 27.17
CA ASP A 217 -1.95 15.41 28.18
C ASP A 217 -1.58 14.07 27.54
N CYS A 218 -0.74 13.31 28.22
CA CYS A 218 -0.36 11.96 27.86
C CYS A 218 -0.43 11.11 29.13
N LEU A 219 -1.20 10.03 29.08
CA LEU A 219 -1.31 9.04 30.16
C LEU A 219 -0.84 7.69 29.61
N ALA A 220 0.04 7.01 30.33
CA ALA A 220 0.40 5.62 30.06
C ALA A 220 -0.33 4.73 31.09
N ILE A 221 -1.09 3.78 30.60
CA ILE A 221 -1.76 2.77 31.40
C ILE A 221 -1.17 1.42 30.97
N PRO A 222 -0.28 0.82 31.77
CA PRO A 222 0.34 -0.45 31.44
C PRO A 222 -0.66 -1.60 31.63
N GLU A 223 -0.50 -2.66 30.85
CA GLU A 223 -1.19 -3.95 31.03
C GLU A 223 -2.73 -3.89 30.95
N VAL A 224 -3.25 -2.96 30.14
CA VAL A 224 -4.68 -2.78 29.91
C VAL A 224 -5.12 -3.51 28.65
N ASP A 225 -6.15 -4.34 28.77
CA ASP A 225 -6.75 -5.05 27.66
C ASP A 225 -7.89 -4.23 27.02
N PHE A 226 -7.94 -4.22 25.68
CA PHE A 226 -9.11 -3.76 24.97
C PHE A 226 -10.20 -4.82 25.02
N THR A 227 -11.40 -4.45 25.47
CA THR A 227 -12.55 -5.34 25.42
C THR A 227 -13.42 -5.06 24.20
N GLN A 228 -14.07 -6.11 23.66
CA GLN A 228 -15.08 -5.91 22.64
C GLN A 228 -16.29 -5.23 23.31
N ALA A 229 -16.68 -4.07 22.80
CA ALA A 229 -17.99 -3.53 23.09
C ALA A 229 -19.04 -4.53 22.56
N ASN A 230 -19.85 -5.12 23.45
CA ASN A 230 -21.00 -5.95 23.12
C ASN A 230 -22.04 -5.17 22.32
#